data_2a66a1fb5c380adf99beea7e382ca87a
#
_entry.id   2a66a1fb5c380adf99beea7e382ca87a
#
_cell.length_a   1.000
_cell.length_b   1.000
_cell.length_c   1.000
_cell.angle_alpha   90.00
_cell.angle_beta   90.00
_cell.angle_gamma   90.00
#
_symmetry.space_group_name_H-M   'P 1'
#
loop_
_entity.id
_entity.type
_entity.pdbx_description
1 polymer ?
#
loop_
_entity_poly.entity_id
_entity_poly.type
_entity_poly.pdbx_seq_one_letter_code
_entity_poly.pdbx_strand_id
1 'polypeptide(L)'
;MTNELQLHQISVSEMDNNCYLLQAGEEGLLVDAADDAPALLDMAQKAGVKITAVLTTHRHWDHVRALKEVLSETGATHYASFLDSPAIPAEVDVELREGDSIKFAGLDLPIIILRGHTPGGAALVTNIDGVINLFVGDSLFPGGLGKTTSEGDFVRLYKDVTARIFDEFPDNTIVRPGHGKSTTLGE
;
A
#
# COMPACT_ATOMS: atom_id res chain seq x y z
N MET A 1 13.50 -20.11 10.87
CA MET A 1 13.03 -18.81 11.38
C MET A 1 11.88 -18.33 10.55
N THR A 2 10.77 -18.05 11.18
CA THR A 2 9.63 -17.45 10.50
C THR A 2 9.92 -15.98 10.25
N ASN A 3 9.78 -15.53 9.02
CA ASN A 3 9.90 -14.11 8.67
C ASN A 3 8.59 -13.41 9.05
N GLU A 4 8.44 -13.16 10.35
CA GLU A 4 7.27 -12.45 10.83
C GLU A 4 7.33 -10.98 10.45
N LEU A 5 6.19 -10.45 10.02
CA LEU A 5 6.09 -9.04 9.66
C LEU A 5 5.86 -8.20 10.90
N GLN A 6 6.62 -7.11 11.00
CA GLN A 6 6.38 -6.04 11.96
C GLN A 6 5.98 -4.79 11.20
N LEU A 7 5.01 -4.06 11.74
CA LEU A 7 4.51 -2.85 11.10
C LEU A 7 5.02 -1.61 11.81
N HIS A 8 5.59 -0.71 11.04
CA HIS A 8 5.92 0.66 11.46
C HIS A 8 5.09 1.61 10.62
N GLN A 9 4.60 2.68 11.23
CA GLN A 9 3.76 3.65 10.53
C GLN A 9 4.16 5.06 10.90
N ILE A 10 4.14 5.95 9.92
CA ILE A 10 4.33 7.38 10.13
C ILE A 10 3.30 8.12 9.26
N SER A 11 2.77 9.21 9.82
CA SER A 11 1.92 10.12 9.06
C SER A 11 2.77 11.29 8.58
N VAL A 12 2.68 11.59 7.30
CA VAL A 12 3.44 12.69 6.68
C VAL A 12 2.48 13.64 5.98
N SER A 13 2.95 14.87 5.74
CA SER A 13 2.20 15.94 5.08
C SER A 13 1.00 16.43 5.88
N GLU A 14 0.47 17.58 5.46
CA GLU A 14 -0.75 18.17 6.02
C GLU A 14 -2.02 17.39 5.67
N MET A 15 -1.93 16.46 4.71
CA MET A 15 -3.03 15.59 4.29
C MET A 15 -3.13 14.31 5.10
N ASP A 16 -2.28 14.15 6.13
CA ASP A 16 -2.25 12.98 7.00
C ASP A 16 -2.05 11.68 6.18
N ASN A 17 -1.09 11.71 5.25
CA ASN A 17 -0.74 10.54 4.45
C ASN A 17 -0.04 9.49 5.31
N ASN A 18 -0.56 8.29 5.30
CA ASN A 18 0.04 7.16 6.00
C ASN A 18 1.09 6.49 5.13
N CYS A 19 2.30 6.40 5.67
CA CYS A 19 3.37 5.59 5.08
C CYS A 19 3.63 4.42 6.00
N TYR A 20 3.59 3.21 5.44
CA TYR A 20 3.73 1.99 6.21
C TYR A 20 5.02 1.29 5.85
N LEU A 21 5.79 0.89 6.85
CA LEU A 21 7.00 0.09 6.66
C LEU A 21 6.76 -1.29 7.26
N LEU A 22 6.79 -2.30 6.41
CA LEU A 22 6.70 -3.69 6.82
C LEU A 22 8.11 -4.24 6.94
N GLN A 23 8.45 -4.70 8.14
CA GLN A 23 9.75 -5.25 8.44
C GLN A 23 9.70 -6.76 8.50
N ALA A 24 10.59 -7.42 7.77
CA ALA A 24 10.84 -8.86 7.89
C ALA A 24 12.35 -9.05 8.04
N GLY A 25 12.81 -9.35 9.26
CA GLY A 25 14.25 -9.41 9.55
C GLY A 25 14.90 -8.05 9.34
N GLU A 26 15.90 -8.00 8.47
CA GLU A 26 16.65 -6.77 8.15
C GLU A 26 16.12 -6.07 6.88
N GLU A 27 15.07 -6.58 6.27
CA GLU A 27 14.49 -5.99 5.07
C GLU A 27 13.19 -5.24 5.37
N GLY A 28 12.96 -4.17 4.62
CA GLY A 28 11.76 -3.37 4.73
C GLY A 28 11.05 -3.20 3.40
N LEU A 29 9.71 -3.31 3.42
CA LEU A 29 8.84 -2.96 2.31
C LEU A 29 8.08 -1.71 2.70
N LEU A 30 8.27 -0.62 1.95
CA LEU A 30 7.59 0.64 2.19
C LEU A 30 6.35 0.72 1.32
N VAL A 31 5.20 0.95 1.95
CA VAL A 31 3.93 1.19 1.24
C VAL A 31 3.69 2.69 1.22
N ASP A 32 3.77 3.26 0.04
CA ASP A 32 3.67 4.67 -0.30
C ASP A 32 4.80 5.55 0.27
N ALA A 33 5.65 6.01 -0.62
CA ALA A 33 6.63 7.06 -0.34
C ALA A 33 5.96 8.42 -0.59
N ALA A 34 5.02 8.77 0.28
CA ALA A 34 4.08 9.86 0.03
C ALA A 34 4.72 11.23 0.15
N ASP A 35 5.52 11.47 1.17
CA ASP A 35 6.18 12.76 1.40
C ASP A 35 7.30 12.56 2.43
N ASP A 36 8.14 13.58 2.63
CA ASP A 36 9.16 13.61 3.67
C ASP A 36 10.11 12.41 3.61
N ALA A 37 10.86 12.29 2.51
CA ALA A 37 11.82 11.21 2.33
C ALA A 37 12.79 11.06 3.50
N PRO A 38 13.34 12.14 4.09
CA PRO A 38 14.19 12.00 5.27
C PRO A 38 13.52 11.28 6.44
N ALA A 39 12.25 11.57 6.71
CA ALA A 39 11.51 10.90 7.79
C ALA A 39 11.29 9.41 7.50
N LEU A 40 11.01 9.06 6.24
CA LEU A 40 10.82 7.66 5.83
C LEU A 40 12.12 6.87 5.96
N LEU A 41 13.22 7.45 5.52
CA LEU A 41 14.55 6.82 5.62
C LEU A 41 14.99 6.67 7.07
N ASP A 42 14.70 7.69 7.91
CA ASP A 42 15.00 7.64 9.35
C ASP A 42 14.17 6.55 10.05
N MET A 43 12.90 6.38 9.67
CA MET A 43 12.06 5.32 10.22
C MET A 43 12.68 3.94 9.96
N ALA A 44 13.16 3.70 8.75
CA ALA A 44 13.82 2.45 8.39
C ALA A 44 15.12 2.26 9.17
N GLN A 45 15.93 3.33 9.30
CA GLN A 45 17.19 3.28 10.04
C GLN A 45 16.94 2.96 11.52
N LYS A 46 15.96 3.58 12.13
CA LYS A 46 15.61 3.33 13.54
C LYS A 46 15.09 1.92 13.77
N ALA A 47 14.40 1.35 12.78
CA ALA A 47 13.94 -0.03 12.83
C ALA A 47 15.06 -1.04 12.55
N GLY A 48 16.22 -0.59 12.09
CA GLY A 48 17.34 -1.46 11.76
C GLY A 48 17.14 -2.23 10.45
N VAL A 49 16.38 -1.66 9.51
CA VAL A 49 16.09 -2.33 8.24
C VAL A 49 16.57 -1.52 7.05
N LYS A 50 16.83 -2.25 5.97
CA LYS A 50 17.08 -1.67 4.65
C LYS A 50 15.80 -1.79 3.83
N ILE A 51 15.35 -0.69 3.24
CA ILE A 51 14.20 -0.72 2.34
C ILE A 51 14.64 -1.40 1.04
N THR A 52 14.09 -2.57 0.77
CA THR A 52 14.40 -3.36 -0.43
C THR A 52 13.27 -3.37 -1.43
N ALA A 53 12.07 -2.95 -1.03
CA ALA A 53 10.89 -2.89 -1.87
C ALA A 53 10.05 -1.67 -1.52
N VAL A 54 9.45 -1.05 -2.54
CA VAL A 54 8.49 0.03 -2.39
C VAL A 54 7.26 -0.30 -3.21
N LEU A 55 6.09 -0.27 -2.58
CA LEU A 55 4.80 -0.38 -3.26
C LEU A 55 4.16 1.00 -3.31
N THR A 56 3.82 1.48 -4.50
CA THR A 56 2.98 2.66 -4.69
C THR A 56 1.55 2.16 -4.88
N THR A 57 0.66 2.51 -3.94
CA THR A 57 -0.73 2.01 -3.98
C THR A 57 -1.51 2.58 -5.15
N HIS A 58 -1.28 3.84 -5.49
CA HIS A 58 -1.92 4.48 -6.65
C HIS A 58 -1.16 5.74 -7.06
N ARG A 59 -1.54 6.30 -8.22
CA ARG A 59 -0.76 7.32 -8.91
C ARG A 59 -0.93 8.76 -8.43
N HIS A 60 -1.85 9.02 -7.49
CA HIS A 60 -2.11 10.40 -7.05
C HIS A 60 -0.86 11.06 -6.49
N TRP A 61 -0.69 12.33 -6.82
CA TRP A 61 0.54 13.09 -6.53
C TRP A 61 0.92 13.09 -5.05
N ASP A 62 -0.06 13.12 -4.16
CA ASP A 62 0.17 13.13 -2.71
C ASP A 62 0.73 11.81 -2.15
N HIS A 63 0.73 10.75 -2.94
CA HIS A 63 1.29 9.45 -2.57
C HIS A 63 2.67 9.18 -3.17
N VAL A 64 3.19 10.11 -3.98
CA VAL A 64 4.43 9.87 -4.73
C VAL A 64 5.46 11.01 -4.60
N ARG A 65 5.25 11.97 -3.71
CA ARG A 65 6.13 13.13 -3.58
C ARG A 65 7.56 12.76 -3.20
N ALA A 66 7.74 11.76 -2.33
CA ALA A 66 9.05 11.31 -1.88
C ALA A 66 9.59 10.11 -2.68
N LEU A 67 8.82 9.61 -3.65
CA LEU A 67 9.12 8.34 -4.31
C LEU A 67 10.48 8.33 -5.00
N LYS A 68 10.78 9.33 -5.82
CA LYS A 68 12.04 9.38 -6.57
C LYS A 68 13.25 9.41 -5.62
N GLU A 69 13.17 10.20 -4.57
CA GLU A 69 14.27 10.32 -3.60
C GLU A 69 14.47 9.02 -2.83
N VAL A 70 13.39 8.40 -2.36
CA VAL A 70 13.48 7.12 -1.65
C VAL A 70 14.07 6.03 -2.56
N LEU A 71 13.62 5.93 -3.80
CA LEU A 71 14.16 4.94 -4.73
C LEU A 71 15.64 5.19 -5.04
N SER A 72 16.02 6.45 -5.21
CA SER A 72 17.43 6.82 -5.46
C SER A 72 18.33 6.45 -4.29
N GLU A 73 17.87 6.71 -3.06
CA GLU A 73 18.68 6.48 -1.86
C GLU A 73 18.75 5.01 -1.46
N THR A 74 17.73 4.22 -1.79
CA THR A 74 17.63 2.82 -1.32
C THR A 74 17.99 1.80 -2.38
N GLY A 75 17.78 2.11 -3.66
CA GLY A 75 17.90 1.13 -4.75
C GLY A 75 16.82 0.06 -4.69
N ALA A 76 15.73 0.31 -3.99
CA ALA A 76 14.66 -0.65 -3.81
C ALA A 76 13.95 -1.01 -5.12
N THR A 77 13.40 -2.22 -5.19
CA THR A 77 12.53 -2.62 -6.29
C THR A 77 11.18 -1.92 -6.15
N HIS A 78 10.73 -1.27 -7.20
CA HIS A 78 9.48 -0.50 -7.19
C HIS A 78 8.34 -1.27 -7.84
N TYR A 79 7.26 -1.46 -7.09
CA TYR A 79 6.05 -2.17 -7.50
C TYR A 79 4.88 -1.20 -7.59
N ALA A 80 4.06 -1.35 -8.61
CA ALA A 80 2.81 -0.59 -8.75
C ALA A 80 1.87 -1.33 -9.69
N SER A 81 0.57 -0.99 -9.65
CA SER A 81 -0.41 -1.52 -10.59
C SER A 81 -0.04 -1.16 -12.02
N PHE A 82 -0.22 -2.11 -12.93
CA PHE A 82 0.00 -1.86 -14.36
C PHE A 82 -0.89 -0.76 -14.92
N LEU A 83 -2.06 -0.54 -14.31
CA LEU A 83 -3.01 0.49 -14.74
C LEU A 83 -2.58 1.90 -14.31
N ASP A 84 -1.95 2.03 -13.16
CA ASP A 84 -1.48 3.32 -12.65
C ASP A 84 -0.03 3.64 -13.02
N SER A 85 0.76 2.63 -13.33
CA SER A 85 2.19 2.74 -13.65
C SER A 85 2.52 3.86 -14.65
N PRO A 86 1.78 4.03 -15.78
CA PRO A 86 2.13 5.05 -16.75
C PRO A 86 2.09 6.49 -16.22
N ALA A 87 1.33 6.75 -15.17
CA ALA A 87 1.18 8.10 -14.59
C ALA A 87 2.04 8.33 -13.34
N ILE A 88 2.79 7.33 -12.88
CA ILE A 88 3.65 7.45 -11.72
C ILE A 88 4.98 8.10 -12.15
N PRO A 89 5.48 9.12 -11.41
CA PRO A 89 6.65 9.89 -11.82
C PRO A 89 7.99 9.22 -11.50
N ALA A 90 8.05 7.89 -11.55
CA ALA A 90 9.26 7.11 -11.33
C ALA A 90 9.14 5.80 -12.09
N GLU A 91 10.28 5.20 -12.42
CA GLU A 91 10.27 3.90 -13.09
C GLU A 91 9.65 2.83 -12.19
N VAL A 92 8.75 2.03 -12.74
CA VAL A 92 8.15 0.89 -12.06
C VAL A 92 8.86 -0.37 -12.55
N ASP A 93 9.53 -1.06 -11.62
CA ASP A 93 10.28 -2.26 -11.97
C ASP A 93 9.36 -3.46 -12.21
N VAL A 94 8.30 -3.56 -11.43
CA VAL A 94 7.34 -4.66 -11.53
C VAL A 94 5.93 -4.10 -11.59
N GLU A 95 5.26 -4.30 -12.72
CA GLU A 95 3.86 -3.92 -12.87
C GLU A 95 2.96 -5.05 -12.40
N LEU A 96 2.07 -4.74 -11.46
CA LEU A 96 1.22 -5.72 -10.79
C LEU A 96 -0.16 -5.81 -11.44
N ARG A 97 -0.68 -7.03 -11.54
CA ARG A 97 -2.01 -7.34 -12.03
C ARG A 97 -2.81 -8.04 -10.95
N GLU A 98 -4.11 -8.14 -11.12
CA GLU A 98 -4.96 -8.89 -10.19
C GLU A 98 -4.46 -10.33 -10.04
N GLY A 99 -4.29 -10.77 -8.79
CA GLY A 99 -3.81 -12.11 -8.49
C GLY A 99 -2.29 -12.24 -8.39
N ASP A 100 -1.54 -11.18 -8.70
CA ASP A 100 -0.09 -11.17 -8.51
C ASP A 100 0.27 -11.09 -7.03
N SER A 101 1.53 -11.37 -6.72
CA SER A 101 2.09 -11.25 -5.38
C SER A 101 3.39 -10.47 -5.42
N ILE A 102 3.68 -9.74 -4.34
CA ILE A 102 5.01 -9.20 -4.13
C ILE A 102 5.83 -10.24 -3.37
N LYS A 103 6.99 -10.60 -3.91
CA LYS A 103 7.93 -11.48 -3.21
C LYS A 103 8.87 -10.63 -2.38
N PHE A 104 8.75 -10.76 -1.06
CA PHE A 104 9.49 -9.93 -0.12
C PHE A 104 10.01 -10.78 1.02
N ALA A 105 11.33 -10.81 1.20
CA ALA A 105 12.01 -11.51 2.30
C ALA A 105 11.56 -12.98 2.43
N GLY A 106 11.35 -13.67 1.30
CA GLY A 106 10.90 -15.05 1.28
C GLY A 106 9.41 -15.25 1.46
N LEU A 107 8.65 -14.15 1.60
CA LEU A 107 7.20 -14.17 1.71
C LEU A 107 6.55 -13.84 0.36
N ASP A 108 5.40 -14.44 0.10
CA ASP A 108 4.54 -14.07 -1.01
C ASP A 108 3.37 -13.24 -0.45
N LEU A 109 3.32 -11.96 -0.80
CA LEU A 109 2.30 -11.04 -0.33
C LEU A 109 1.32 -10.75 -1.46
N PRO A 110 0.07 -11.26 -1.37
CA PRO A 110 -0.89 -11.10 -2.46
C PRO A 110 -1.27 -9.66 -2.73
N ILE A 111 -1.57 -9.39 -3.99
CA ILE A 111 -2.04 -8.07 -4.46
C ILE A 111 -3.48 -8.19 -4.93
N ILE A 112 -4.28 -7.20 -4.55
CA ILE A 112 -5.65 -7.03 -5.02
C ILE A 112 -5.71 -5.71 -5.76
N ILE A 113 -6.20 -5.72 -7.01
CA ILE A 113 -6.39 -4.50 -7.78
C ILE A 113 -7.81 -3.97 -7.53
N LEU A 114 -7.89 -2.71 -7.11
CA LEU A 114 -9.16 -2.02 -6.81
C LEU A 114 -9.28 -0.82 -7.76
N ARG A 115 -10.25 -0.88 -8.68
CA ARG A 115 -10.41 0.12 -9.74
C ARG A 115 -11.52 1.10 -9.37
N GLY A 116 -11.28 2.38 -9.62
CA GLY A 116 -12.31 3.41 -9.46
C GLY A 116 -11.80 4.70 -8.84
N HIS A 117 -11.10 4.65 -7.71
CA HIS A 117 -10.43 5.85 -7.16
C HIS A 117 -9.35 6.34 -8.10
N THR A 118 -8.57 5.42 -8.65
CA THR A 118 -7.71 5.60 -9.83
C THR A 118 -8.00 4.45 -10.80
N PRO A 119 -7.39 4.43 -12.00
CA PRO A 119 -7.58 3.29 -12.92
C PRO A 119 -7.28 1.93 -12.29
N GLY A 120 -6.29 1.85 -11.39
CA GLY A 120 -6.00 0.61 -10.69
C GLY A 120 -5.19 0.83 -9.43
N GLY A 121 -5.85 0.92 -8.28
CA GLY A 121 -5.18 0.90 -6.98
C GLY A 121 -4.70 -0.51 -6.65
N ALA A 122 -3.50 -0.61 -6.06
CA ALA A 122 -2.97 -1.90 -5.60
C ALA A 122 -3.10 -1.99 -4.09
N ALA A 123 -3.84 -2.98 -3.63
CA ALA A 123 -3.96 -3.29 -2.21
C ALA A 123 -3.07 -4.48 -1.87
N LEU A 124 -2.37 -4.40 -0.74
CA LEU A 124 -1.45 -5.43 -0.28
C LEU A 124 -2.09 -6.24 0.84
N VAL A 125 -2.02 -7.55 0.73
CA VAL A 125 -2.54 -8.48 1.75
C VAL A 125 -1.39 -8.99 2.60
N THR A 126 -1.49 -8.82 3.92
CA THR A 126 -0.47 -9.30 4.86
C THR A 126 -1.11 -10.04 6.02
N ASN A 127 -0.32 -10.87 6.69
CA ASN A 127 -0.70 -11.47 7.97
C ASN A 127 0.31 -10.96 9.00
N ILE A 128 -0.19 -10.23 9.99
CA ILE A 128 0.63 -9.67 11.06
C ILE A 128 0.07 -10.20 12.38
N ASP A 129 0.87 -11.00 13.09
CA ASP A 129 0.49 -11.60 14.37
C ASP A 129 -0.83 -12.40 14.31
N GLY A 130 -1.06 -13.08 13.18
CA GLY A 130 -2.25 -13.89 12.98
C GLY A 130 -3.49 -13.13 12.49
N VAL A 131 -3.39 -11.83 12.29
CA VAL A 131 -4.49 -10.99 11.79
C VAL A 131 -4.17 -10.48 10.39
N ILE A 132 -5.12 -10.60 9.47
CA ILE A 132 -4.98 -10.06 8.12
C ILE A 132 -5.02 -8.54 8.19
N ASN A 133 -4.02 -7.90 7.59
CA ASN A 133 -3.97 -6.45 7.41
C ASN A 133 -3.95 -6.15 5.91
N LEU A 134 -4.86 -5.28 5.47
CA LEU A 134 -4.96 -4.85 4.08
C LEU A 134 -4.52 -3.39 3.97
N PHE A 135 -3.53 -3.15 3.13
CA PHE A 135 -3.05 -1.79 2.82
C PHE A 135 -3.69 -1.38 1.52
N VAL A 136 -4.74 -0.56 1.59
CA VAL A 136 -5.68 -0.35 0.48
C VAL A 136 -5.52 0.98 -0.24
N GLY A 137 -4.52 1.79 0.13
CA GLY A 137 -4.41 3.15 -0.41
C GLY A 137 -5.68 3.93 -0.12
N ASP A 138 -6.22 4.58 -1.14
CA ASP A 138 -7.41 5.42 -1.00
C ASP A 138 -8.68 4.75 -1.52
N SER A 139 -8.68 3.43 -1.67
CA SER A 139 -9.87 2.72 -2.16
C SER A 139 -10.92 2.49 -1.10
N LEU A 140 -10.53 2.38 0.17
CA LEU A 140 -11.46 2.10 1.27
C LEU A 140 -11.00 2.81 2.52
N PHE A 141 -11.94 3.46 3.21
CA PHE A 141 -11.71 4.19 4.47
C PHE A 141 -12.71 3.75 5.52
N PRO A 142 -12.50 4.13 6.81
CA PRO A 142 -13.55 3.94 7.81
C PRO A 142 -14.85 4.61 7.35
N GLY A 143 -15.90 3.82 7.22
CA GLY A 143 -17.23 4.33 6.86
C GLY A 143 -17.49 4.47 5.37
N GLY A 144 -16.54 4.23 4.47
CA GLY A 144 -16.85 4.36 3.05
C GLY A 144 -15.72 4.14 2.07
N LEU A 145 -16.08 4.22 0.80
CA LEU A 145 -15.15 4.08 -0.32
C LEU A 145 -14.37 5.37 -0.55
N GLY A 146 -13.23 5.23 -1.22
CA GLY A 146 -12.45 6.37 -1.67
C GLY A 146 -13.22 7.19 -2.71
N LYS A 147 -12.77 8.44 -2.87
CA LYS A 147 -13.41 9.36 -3.81
C LYS A 147 -13.30 8.86 -5.26
N THR A 148 -14.40 9.00 -6.00
CA THR A 148 -14.44 8.70 -7.42
C THR A 148 -14.90 9.94 -8.19
N THR A 149 -14.59 10.02 -9.49
CA THR A 149 -14.90 11.18 -10.32
C THR A 149 -16.06 10.96 -11.28
N SER A 150 -16.60 9.74 -11.33
CA SER A 150 -17.75 9.40 -12.17
C SER A 150 -18.58 8.31 -11.50
N GLU A 151 -19.84 8.23 -11.93
CA GLU A 151 -20.72 7.16 -11.47
C GLU A 151 -20.20 5.77 -11.89
N GLY A 152 -19.66 5.65 -13.08
CA GLY A 152 -19.07 4.39 -13.56
C GLY A 152 -17.89 3.95 -12.71
N ASP A 153 -17.04 4.88 -12.30
CA ASP A 153 -15.92 4.59 -11.41
C ASP A 153 -16.39 4.20 -10.03
N PHE A 154 -17.42 4.85 -9.50
CA PHE A 154 -18.00 4.47 -8.22
C PHE A 154 -18.56 3.04 -8.26
N VAL A 155 -19.31 2.69 -9.28
CA VAL A 155 -19.87 1.34 -9.43
C VAL A 155 -18.75 0.30 -9.52
N ARG A 156 -17.69 0.61 -10.26
CA ARG A 156 -16.55 -0.29 -10.40
C ARG A 156 -15.84 -0.51 -9.06
N LEU A 157 -15.58 0.59 -8.32
CA LEU A 157 -14.93 0.50 -7.02
C LEU A 157 -15.80 -0.27 -6.02
N TYR A 158 -17.10 0.01 -6.00
CA TYR A 158 -18.04 -0.71 -5.15
C TYR A 158 -18.02 -2.21 -5.42
N LYS A 159 -18.02 -2.60 -6.70
CA LYS A 159 -17.98 -4.02 -7.09
C LYS A 159 -16.67 -4.68 -6.71
N ASP A 160 -15.53 -4.01 -6.97
CA ASP A 160 -14.21 -4.57 -6.66
C ASP A 160 -14.04 -4.71 -5.15
N VAL A 161 -14.40 -3.71 -4.36
CA VAL A 161 -14.28 -3.76 -2.90
C VAL A 161 -15.19 -4.84 -2.33
N THR A 162 -16.43 -4.94 -2.80
CA THR A 162 -17.36 -5.96 -2.33
C THR A 162 -16.85 -7.36 -2.64
N ALA A 163 -16.56 -7.65 -3.92
CA ALA A 163 -16.21 -8.99 -4.36
C ALA A 163 -14.80 -9.42 -3.92
N ARG A 164 -13.86 -8.48 -3.90
CA ARG A 164 -12.46 -8.80 -3.67
C ARG A 164 -12.01 -8.61 -2.23
N ILE A 165 -12.76 -7.85 -1.43
CA ILE A 165 -12.42 -7.58 -0.02
C ILE A 165 -13.49 -8.09 0.93
N PHE A 166 -14.71 -7.51 0.91
CA PHE A 166 -15.74 -7.87 1.89
C PHE A 166 -16.16 -9.32 1.79
N ASP A 167 -16.25 -9.87 0.58
CA ASP A 167 -16.66 -11.27 0.38
C ASP A 167 -15.55 -12.29 0.65
N GLU A 168 -14.26 -11.83 0.71
CA GLU A 168 -13.12 -12.73 0.80
C GLU A 168 -12.43 -12.75 2.18
N PHE A 169 -12.65 -11.75 3.02
CA PHE A 169 -11.93 -11.61 4.29
C PHE A 169 -12.87 -11.52 5.48
N PRO A 170 -12.44 -12.03 6.66
CA PRO A 170 -13.27 -11.99 7.87
C PRO A 170 -13.39 -10.58 8.45
N ASP A 171 -14.36 -10.39 9.32
CA ASP A 171 -14.68 -9.09 9.94
C ASP A 171 -13.54 -8.51 10.78
N ASN A 172 -12.65 -9.35 11.32
CA ASN A 172 -11.51 -8.88 12.12
C ASN A 172 -10.33 -8.40 11.27
N THR A 173 -10.43 -8.45 9.95
CA THR A 173 -9.40 -7.94 9.04
C THR A 173 -9.23 -6.45 9.25
N ILE A 174 -7.96 -6.01 9.41
CA ILE A 174 -7.65 -4.60 9.60
C ILE A 174 -7.43 -3.94 8.25
N VAL A 175 -8.11 -2.82 8.05
CA VAL A 175 -7.97 -1.98 6.85
C VAL A 175 -7.06 -0.81 7.18
N ARG A 176 -5.98 -0.66 6.42
CA ARG A 176 -4.97 0.40 6.55
C ARG A 176 -5.06 1.35 5.37
N PRO A 177 -5.77 2.46 5.50
CA PRO A 177 -5.94 3.39 4.37
C PRO A 177 -4.73 4.31 4.18
N GLY A 178 -4.71 5.02 3.06
CA GLY A 178 -3.67 5.99 2.74
C GLY A 178 -3.72 7.28 3.55
N HIS A 179 -4.84 7.58 4.19
CA HIS A 179 -5.02 8.76 5.04
C HIS A 179 -5.80 8.39 6.28
N GLY A 180 -5.42 8.99 7.43
CA GLY A 180 -6.21 8.90 8.64
C GLY A 180 -6.19 7.55 9.33
N LYS A 181 -7.29 7.24 10.01
CA LYS A 181 -7.35 6.09 10.91
C LYS A 181 -7.60 4.78 10.19
N SER A 182 -7.04 3.70 10.78
CA SER A 182 -7.36 2.33 10.40
C SER A 182 -8.72 1.91 10.96
N THR A 183 -9.27 0.84 10.40
CA THR A 183 -10.53 0.25 10.87
C THR A 183 -10.49 -1.27 10.65
N THR A 184 -11.60 -1.94 10.97
CA THR A 184 -11.80 -3.35 10.62
C THR A 184 -12.94 -3.46 9.61
N LEU A 185 -13.01 -4.59 8.89
CA LEU A 185 -14.10 -4.83 7.93
C LEU A 185 -15.46 -4.91 8.63
N GLY A 186 -15.48 -5.33 9.89
CA GLY A 186 -16.73 -5.45 10.65
C GLY A 186 -17.31 -4.14 11.16
N GLU A 187 -16.57 -3.04 11.04
CA GLU A 187 -17.04 -1.72 11.51
C GLU A 187 -17.81 -0.93 10.47
#